data_3e450e69028316da3bd743f1fda6c5af
#
_entry.id   3e450e69028316da3bd743f1fda6c5af
#
_cell.length_a   1.000
_cell.length_b   1.000
_cell.length_c   1.000
_cell.angle_alpha   90.00
_cell.angle_beta   90.00
_cell.angle_gamma   90.00
#
_symmetry.space_group_name_H-M   'P 1'
#
loop_
_entity.id
_entity.type
_entity.pdbx_description
1 polymer ?
#
loop_
_entity_poly.entity_id
_entity_poly.type
_entity_poly.pdbx_seq_one_letter_code
_entity_poly.pdbx_strand_id
1 'polypeptide(L)'
;MILLIQRVSDASVRVEEKVVGKIGPGLLAFVAVEPGDDDATARRLVDRAVSYRVFGDDAGRMNLSLADTGGELLLVSQFTLAADTRKGLRPSFTTAAPPELGRQLFERVVEYAHAALPGKVATGRFGAEMKVSLVNDGPVTFWLRFSAGAANESR
;
A
#
# COMPACT_ATOMS: atom_id res chain seq x y z
N MET A 1 3.04 1.86 -10.73
CA MET A 1 3.01 1.77 -9.25
C MET A 1 2.99 0.34 -8.78
N ILE A 2 3.60 0.08 -7.64
CA ILE A 2 3.57 -1.23 -7.00
C ILE A 2 2.87 -1.09 -5.64
N LEU A 3 2.02 -2.04 -5.34
CA LEU A 3 1.30 -2.16 -4.07
C LEU A 3 1.57 -3.54 -3.48
N LEU A 4 2.18 -3.59 -2.30
CA LEU A 4 2.29 -4.82 -1.53
C LEU A 4 1.37 -4.70 -0.32
N ILE A 5 0.36 -5.56 -0.25
CA ILE A 5 -0.60 -5.59 0.85
C ILE A 5 -0.42 -6.82 1.71
N GLN A 6 -0.57 -6.61 3.01
CA GLN A 6 -0.57 -7.67 4.01
C GLN A 6 -1.80 -7.51 4.90
N ARG A 7 -2.57 -8.58 5.03
CA ARG A 7 -3.68 -8.62 5.98
C ARG A 7 -3.11 -8.70 7.40
N VAL A 8 -3.55 -7.82 8.27
CA VAL A 8 -2.99 -7.70 9.62
C VAL A 8 -4.08 -7.71 10.70
N SER A 9 -3.74 -8.23 11.87
CA SER A 9 -4.52 -8.02 13.10
C SER A 9 -4.19 -6.68 13.73
N ASP A 10 -2.96 -6.20 13.59
CA ASP A 10 -2.49 -4.88 13.97
C ASP A 10 -1.21 -4.52 13.22
N ALA A 11 -0.97 -3.24 13.03
CA ALA A 11 0.26 -2.70 12.47
C ALA A 11 0.53 -1.29 12.95
N SER A 12 1.80 -0.89 12.99
CA SER A 12 2.19 0.45 13.39
C SER A 12 3.49 0.89 12.72
N VAL A 13 3.66 2.20 12.61
CA VAL A 13 4.89 2.84 12.13
C VAL A 13 5.44 3.76 13.21
N ARG A 14 6.74 3.64 13.47
CA ARG A 14 7.48 4.52 14.36
C ARG A 14 8.52 5.30 13.59
N VAL A 15 8.63 6.57 13.90
CA VAL A 15 9.69 7.48 13.44
C VAL A 15 10.27 8.16 14.68
N GLU A 16 11.59 8.09 14.85
CA GLU A 16 12.28 8.66 16.02
C GLU A 16 11.62 8.28 17.36
N GLU A 17 11.35 6.99 17.55
CA GLU A 17 10.71 6.40 18.74
C GLU A 17 9.24 6.83 18.97
N LYS A 18 8.64 7.59 18.06
CA LYS A 18 7.23 8.00 18.12
C LYS A 18 6.37 7.20 17.16
N VAL A 19 5.23 6.72 17.60
CA VAL A 19 4.22 6.11 16.73
C VAL A 19 3.56 7.21 15.91
N VAL A 20 3.73 7.16 14.59
CA VAL A 20 3.14 8.14 13.65
C VAL A 20 1.89 7.61 12.96
N GLY A 21 1.71 6.30 12.92
CA GLY A 21 0.52 5.63 12.38
C GLY A 21 0.32 4.28 13.05
N LYS A 22 -0.94 3.93 13.28
CA LYS A 22 -1.32 2.65 13.89
C LYS A 22 -2.71 2.26 13.44
N ILE A 23 -2.90 0.96 13.19
CA ILE A 23 -4.19 0.35 12.90
C ILE A 23 -4.41 -0.93 13.71
N GLY A 24 -5.68 -1.27 13.90
CA GLY A 24 -6.10 -2.61 14.30
C GLY A 24 -6.29 -3.53 13.07
N PRO A 25 -7.30 -4.42 13.07
CA PRO A 25 -7.55 -5.33 11.95
C PRO A 25 -7.77 -4.57 10.63
N GLY A 26 -7.08 -5.01 9.59
CA GLY A 26 -7.15 -4.37 8.28
C GLY A 26 -6.00 -4.76 7.36
N LEU A 27 -5.53 -3.79 6.58
CA LEU A 27 -4.42 -3.95 5.64
C LEU A 27 -3.27 -3.00 5.94
N LEU A 28 -2.06 -3.53 5.97
CA LEU A 28 -0.83 -2.76 5.77
C LEU A 28 -0.53 -2.75 4.28
N ALA A 29 -0.32 -1.57 3.72
CA ALA A 29 -0.09 -1.36 2.29
C ALA A 29 1.20 -0.57 2.05
N PHE A 30 2.20 -1.23 1.49
CA PHE A 30 3.42 -0.60 1.01
C PHE A 30 3.24 -0.14 -0.43
N VAL A 31 3.57 1.12 -0.70
CA VAL A 31 3.37 1.77 -2.00
C VAL A 31 4.70 2.23 -2.58
N ALA A 32 5.00 1.83 -3.80
CA ALA A 32 6.11 2.34 -4.58
C ALA A 32 5.61 3.00 -5.88
N VAL A 33 6.16 4.16 -6.17
CA VAL A 33 5.90 4.91 -7.41
C VAL A 33 6.99 4.57 -8.41
N GLU A 34 6.60 4.29 -9.65
CA GLU A 34 7.49 4.03 -10.76
C GLU A 34 7.48 5.20 -11.75
N PRO A 35 8.53 5.38 -12.57
CA PRO A 35 8.54 6.38 -13.63
C PRO A 35 7.34 6.19 -14.57
N GLY A 36 6.68 7.28 -14.94
CA GLY A 36 5.50 7.25 -15.81
C GLY A 36 4.16 7.05 -15.10
N ASP A 37 4.17 6.81 -13.80
CA ASP A 37 2.93 6.78 -13.02
C ASP A 37 2.27 8.15 -12.96
N ASP A 38 0.94 8.15 -12.86
CA ASP A 38 0.10 9.34 -12.86
C ASP A 38 -1.00 9.28 -11.78
N ASP A 39 -1.76 10.34 -11.68
CA ASP A 39 -2.87 10.46 -10.74
C ASP A 39 -3.95 9.37 -10.94
N ALA A 40 -4.24 9.01 -12.20
CA ALA A 40 -5.20 7.94 -12.49
C ALA A 40 -4.70 6.59 -12.00
N THR A 41 -3.40 6.33 -12.07
CA THR A 41 -2.77 5.12 -11.53
C THR A 41 -2.89 5.08 -9.99
N ALA A 42 -2.68 6.22 -9.32
CA ALA A 42 -2.84 6.33 -7.87
C ALA A 42 -4.27 6.02 -7.43
N ARG A 43 -5.27 6.55 -8.16
CA ARG A 43 -6.70 6.26 -7.90
C ARG A 43 -7.00 4.78 -8.03
N ARG A 44 -6.60 4.14 -9.14
CA ARG A 44 -6.83 2.71 -9.39
C ARG A 44 -6.17 1.82 -8.31
N LEU A 45 -5.00 2.22 -7.82
CA LEU A 45 -4.31 1.52 -6.75
C LEU A 45 -5.16 1.53 -5.47
N VAL A 46 -5.70 2.68 -5.09
CA VAL A 46 -6.56 2.79 -3.90
C VAL A 46 -7.86 2.01 -4.08
N ASP A 47 -8.53 2.17 -5.23
CA ASP A 47 -9.76 1.43 -5.53
C ASP A 47 -9.53 -0.09 -5.40
N ARG A 48 -8.39 -0.59 -5.91
CA ARG A 48 -8.05 -2.00 -5.78
C ARG A 48 -7.76 -2.39 -4.32
N ALA A 49 -7.01 -1.59 -3.56
CA ALA A 49 -6.70 -1.89 -2.17
C ALA A 49 -7.97 -2.00 -1.31
N VAL A 50 -8.93 -1.10 -1.53
CA VAL A 50 -10.18 -1.04 -0.77
C VAL A 50 -11.16 -2.15 -1.14
N SER A 51 -11.18 -2.56 -2.41
CA SER A 51 -12.13 -3.54 -2.95
C SER A 51 -11.57 -4.96 -3.08
N TYR A 52 -10.27 -5.17 -2.85
CA TYR A 52 -9.66 -6.49 -3.03
C TYR A 52 -10.13 -7.46 -1.95
N ARG A 53 -10.61 -8.62 -2.38
CA ARG A 53 -11.39 -9.55 -1.54
C ARG A 53 -10.48 -10.55 -0.82
N VAL A 54 -9.76 -10.09 0.20
CA VAL A 54 -8.72 -10.85 0.92
C VAL A 54 -9.11 -11.21 2.35
N PHE A 55 -10.31 -10.82 2.79
CA PHE A 55 -10.84 -11.19 4.10
C PHE A 55 -11.80 -12.37 3.99
N GLY A 56 -11.81 -13.20 5.04
CA GLY A 56 -12.66 -14.38 5.09
C GLY A 56 -14.13 -14.04 5.23
N ASP A 57 -14.99 -14.79 4.52
CA ASP A 57 -16.43 -14.83 4.74
C ASP A 57 -16.81 -15.92 5.78
N ASP A 58 -18.10 -16.05 6.07
CA ASP A 58 -18.61 -17.04 7.02
C ASP A 58 -18.36 -18.51 6.59
N ALA A 59 -18.08 -18.72 5.30
CA ALA A 59 -17.71 -20.03 4.76
C ALA A 59 -16.18 -20.26 4.76
N GLY A 60 -15.37 -19.33 5.31
CA GLY A 60 -13.92 -19.41 5.38
C GLY A 60 -13.20 -19.12 4.08
N ARG A 61 -13.88 -18.55 3.07
CA ARG A 61 -13.28 -18.17 1.78
C ARG A 61 -12.86 -16.71 1.77
N MET A 62 -11.74 -16.39 1.09
CA MET A 62 -11.38 -15.01 0.79
C MET A 62 -12.42 -14.39 -0.15
N ASN A 63 -13.31 -13.59 0.39
CA ASN A 63 -14.48 -13.08 -0.33
C ASN A 63 -14.88 -11.66 0.06
N LEU A 64 -14.43 -11.17 1.20
CA LEU A 64 -14.76 -9.83 1.67
C LEU A 64 -13.58 -8.87 1.46
N SER A 65 -13.92 -7.65 1.11
CA SER A 65 -12.97 -6.55 0.95
C SER A 65 -12.77 -5.78 2.25
N LEU A 66 -11.80 -4.86 2.26
CA LEU A 66 -11.61 -3.92 3.37
C LEU A 66 -12.88 -3.07 3.59
N ALA A 67 -13.51 -2.63 2.51
CA ALA A 67 -14.76 -1.87 2.59
C ALA A 67 -15.90 -2.68 3.23
N ASP A 68 -15.99 -3.98 2.92
CA ASP A 68 -17.02 -4.87 3.49
C ASP A 68 -16.81 -5.10 4.98
N THR A 69 -15.58 -5.26 5.43
CA THR A 69 -15.24 -5.57 6.82
C THR A 69 -15.23 -4.34 7.74
N GLY A 70 -15.14 -3.13 7.17
CA GLY A 70 -14.96 -1.91 7.94
C GLY A 70 -13.59 -1.81 8.62
N GLY A 71 -12.60 -2.56 8.15
CA GLY A 71 -11.23 -2.54 8.66
C GLY A 71 -10.48 -1.26 8.34
N GLU A 72 -9.27 -1.17 8.84
CA GLU A 72 -8.41 0.01 8.71
C GLU A 72 -7.30 -0.21 7.68
N LEU A 73 -6.76 0.87 7.12
CA LEU A 73 -5.68 0.87 6.14
C LEU A 73 -4.49 1.67 6.66
N LEU A 74 -3.32 1.04 6.72
CA LEU A 74 -2.04 1.71 7.00
C LEU A 74 -1.21 1.80 5.72
N LEU A 75 -1.00 3.01 5.22
CA LEU A 75 -0.22 3.30 4.02
C LEU A 75 1.21 3.69 4.37
N VAL A 76 2.17 2.99 3.78
CA VAL A 76 3.61 3.25 3.96
C VAL A 76 4.29 3.37 2.61
N SER A 77 5.00 4.46 2.38
CA SER A 77 5.83 4.61 1.18
C SER A 77 7.01 3.65 1.24
N GLN A 78 7.24 2.90 0.15
CA GLN A 78 8.28 1.87 0.06
C GLN A 78 8.90 1.86 -1.35
N PHE A 79 9.72 2.84 -1.67
CA PHE A 79 10.33 2.97 -3.00
C PHE A 79 11.22 1.77 -3.37
N THR A 80 11.76 1.07 -2.39
CA THR A 80 12.62 -0.10 -2.62
C THR A 80 11.91 -1.26 -3.31
N LEU A 81 10.57 -1.30 -3.31
CA LEU A 81 9.81 -2.28 -4.11
C LEU A 81 10.02 -2.08 -5.62
N ALA A 82 10.36 -0.88 -6.06
CA ALA A 82 10.64 -0.55 -7.46
C ALA A 82 12.11 -0.76 -7.85
N ALA A 83 12.94 -1.33 -6.97
CA ALA A 83 14.35 -1.59 -7.25
C ALA A 83 14.53 -2.64 -8.34
N ASP A 84 15.55 -2.44 -9.17
CA ASP A 84 16.04 -3.49 -10.09
C ASP A 84 17.00 -4.42 -9.33
N THR A 85 16.61 -5.67 -9.19
CA THR A 85 17.35 -6.70 -8.47
C THR A 85 17.91 -7.79 -9.39
N ARG A 86 17.83 -7.59 -10.71
CA ARG A 86 18.19 -8.63 -11.70
C ARG A 86 19.68 -8.91 -11.81
N LYS A 87 20.53 -7.95 -11.44
CA LYS A 87 21.99 -8.05 -11.60
C LYS A 87 22.73 -7.63 -10.33
N GLY A 88 23.78 -8.40 -10.00
CA GLY A 88 24.67 -8.08 -8.89
C GLY A 88 24.06 -8.30 -7.52
N LEU A 89 24.76 -7.83 -6.50
CA LEU A 89 24.39 -7.99 -5.09
C LEU A 89 23.92 -6.68 -4.44
N ARG A 90 23.84 -5.61 -5.20
CA ARG A 90 23.31 -4.31 -4.76
C ARG A 90 22.04 -3.98 -5.52
N PRO A 91 20.95 -3.58 -4.84
CA PRO A 91 19.77 -3.12 -5.54
C PRO A 91 20.07 -1.82 -6.30
N SER A 92 19.51 -1.69 -7.49
CA SER A 92 19.55 -0.46 -8.28
C SER A 92 18.20 0.25 -8.18
N PHE A 93 18.21 1.55 -7.96
CA PHE A 93 16.99 2.36 -7.83
C PHE A 93 16.70 3.21 -9.08
N THR A 94 17.36 2.90 -10.20
CA THR A 94 17.13 3.58 -11.49
C THR A 94 15.71 3.36 -12.03
N THR A 95 15.04 2.31 -11.58
CA THR A 95 13.66 1.94 -11.93
C THR A 95 12.61 2.49 -10.96
N ALA A 96 13.03 3.21 -9.92
CA ALA A 96 12.13 3.95 -9.04
C ALA A 96 11.88 5.37 -9.57
N ALA A 97 10.72 5.93 -9.25
CA ALA A 97 10.42 7.33 -9.58
C ALA A 97 11.38 8.29 -8.86
N PRO A 98 11.63 9.48 -9.44
CA PRO A 98 12.32 10.54 -8.71
C PRO A 98 11.59 10.86 -7.39
N PRO A 99 12.31 11.22 -6.31
CA PRO A 99 11.71 11.43 -4.99
C PRO A 99 10.52 12.39 -4.97
N GLU A 100 10.58 13.47 -5.76
CA GLU A 100 9.50 14.46 -5.83
C GLU A 100 8.20 13.87 -6.43
N LEU A 101 8.30 13.13 -7.53
CA LEU A 101 7.16 12.42 -8.11
C LEU A 101 6.63 11.36 -7.15
N GLY A 102 7.52 10.64 -6.48
CA GLY A 102 7.17 9.65 -5.45
C GLY A 102 6.37 10.26 -4.31
N ARG A 103 6.80 11.40 -3.79
CA ARG A 103 6.09 12.16 -2.75
C ARG A 103 4.71 12.60 -3.24
N GLN A 104 4.66 13.24 -4.39
CA GLN A 104 3.43 13.81 -4.96
C GLN A 104 2.35 12.75 -5.15
N LEU A 105 2.70 11.63 -5.76
CA LEU A 105 1.74 10.54 -6.02
C LEU A 105 1.41 9.74 -4.76
N PHE A 106 2.32 9.59 -3.81
CA PHE A 106 2.00 9.01 -2.52
C PHE A 106 0.99 9.87 -1.74
N GLU A 107 1.14 11.19 -1.75
CA GLU A 107 0.16 12.11 -1.16
C GLU A 107 -1.21 11.97 -1.81
N ARG A 108 -1.27 11.81 -3.14
CA ARG A 108 -2.54 11.52 -3.85
C ARG A 108 -3.17 10.19 -3.43
N VAL A 109 -2.35 9.15 -3.27
CA VAL A 109 -2.83 7.86 -2.74
C VAL A 109 -3.46 8.04 -1.35
N VAL A 110 -2.81 8.79 -0.47
CA VAL A 110 -3.33 9.07 0.88
C VAL A 110 -4.66 9.84 0.81
N GLU A 111 -4.76 10.87 -0.02
CA GLU A 111 -6.01 11.64 -0.21
C GLU A 111 -7.16 10.75 -0.70
N TYR A 112 -6.92 9.91 -1.71
CA TYR A 112 -7.93 8.98 -2.21
C TYR A 112 -8.35 7.95 -1.18
N ALA A 113 -7.39 7.46 -0.39
CA ALA A 113 -7.68 6.51 0.68
C ALA A 113 -8.56 7.12 1.77
N HIS A 114 -8.26 8.34 2.21
CA HIS A 114 -9.10 9.07 3.18
C HIS A 114 -10.51 9.32 2.66
N ALA A 115 -10.66 9.61 1.37
CA ALA A 115 -11.97 9.79 0.74
C ALA A 115 -12.76 8.47 0.69
N ALA A 116 -12.10 7.35 0.39
CA ALA A 116 -12.72 6.03 0.30
C ALA A 116 -13.05 5.40 1.67
N LEU A 117 -12.23 5.67 2.67
CA LEU A 117 -12.30 5.07 4.01
C LEU A 117 -12.23 6.16 5.09
N PRO A 118 -13.24 7.02 5.24
CA PRO A 118 -13.22 8.12 6.22
C PRO A 118 -12.96 7.62 7.64
N GLY A 119 -11.94 8.19 8.32
CA GLY A 119 -11.56 7.84 9.68
C GLY A 119 -10.90 6.48 9.88
N LYS A 120 -10.56 5.78 8.78
CA LYS A 120 -9.99 4.42 8.80
C LYS A 120 -8.58 4.33 8.20
N VAL A 121 -7.94 5.44 7.91
CA VAL A 121 -6.64 5.48 7.26
C VAL A 121 -5.60 6.06 8.20
N ALA A 122 -4.48 5.35 8.34
CA ALA A 122 -3.26 5.83 8.98
C ALA A 122 -2.11 5.77 7.97
N THR A 123 -1.07 6.55 8.20
CA THR A 123 0.09 6.61 7.30
C THR A 123 1.40 6.58 8.07
N GLY A 124 2.46 6.09 7.40
CA GLY A 124 3.83 6.40 7.76
C GLY A 124 4.17 7.84 7.37
N ARG A 125 5.47 8.16 7.36
CA ARG A 125 5.97 9.48 6.96
C ARG A 125 6.89 9.33 5.75
N PHE A 126 6.53 9.95 4.64
CA PHE A 126 7.32 9.90 3.41
C PHE A 126 8.74 10.42 3.65
N GLY A 127 9.73 9.66 3.17
CA GLY A 127 11.15 10.03 3.26
C GLY A 127 11.81 9.86 4.64
N ALA A 128 11.06 9.49 5.67
CA ALA A 128 11.60 9.22 6.98
C ALA A 128 12.15 7.79 7.10
N GLU A 129 13.09 7.58 8.00
CA GLU A 129 13.43 6.25 8.45
C GLU A 129 12.32 5.73 9.36
N MET A 130 11.73 4.62 8.99
CA MET A 130 10.55 4.06 9.67
C MET A 130 10.83 2.66 10.19
N LYS A 131 10.33 2.37 11.39
CA LYS A 131 10.21 1.00 11.92
C LYS A 131 8.76 0.58 11.80
N VAL A 132 8.51 -0.42 10.97
CA VAL A 132 7.17 -0.93 10.69
C VAL A 132 6.99 -2.24 11.42
N SER A 133 6.02 -2.27 12.32
CA SER A 133 5.63 -3.46 13.07
C SER A 133 4.27 -3.94 12.61
N LEU A 134 4.11 -5.25 12.48
CA LEU A 134 2.84 -5.84 12.04
C LEU A 134 2.71 -7.28 12.55
N VAL A 135 1.47 -7.72 12.68
CA VAL A 135 1.14 -9.14 12.77
C VAL A 135 0.37 -9.51 11.51
N ASN A 136 1.01 -10.28 10.63
CA ASN A 136 0.36 -10.78 9.42
C ASN A 136 -0.63 -11.88 9.80
N ASP A 137 -1.89 -11.62 9.52
CA ASP A 137 -2.98 -12.53 9.84
C ASP A 137 -3.25 -13.47 8.65
N GLY A 138 -2.71 -14.69 8.79
CA GLY A 138 -2.89 -15.69 7.76
C GLY A 138 -1.76 -16.71 7.62
N PRO A 139 -0.57 -16.41 7.09
CA PRO A 139 -0.15 -15.15 6.46
C PRO A 139 -0.85 -14.90 5.12
N VAL A 140 -1.15 -13.64 4.84
CA VAL A 140 -1.78 -13.20 3.59
C VAL A 140 -1.04 -11.97 3.09
N THR A 141 -0.36 -12.11 1.96
CA THR A 141 0.47 -11.08 1.34
C THR A 141 0.32 -11.15 -0.17
N PHE A 142 0.00 -10.02 -0.81
CA PHE A 142 -0.12 -9.91 -2.26
C PHE A 142 0.72 -8.76 -2.79
N TRP A 143 1.34 -9.00 -3.95
CA TRP A 143 2.06 -8.01 -4.72
C TRP A 143 1.27 -7.68 -5.98
N LEU A 144 0.94 -6.39 -6.17
CA LEU A 144 0.14 -5.90 -7.29
C LEU A 144 0.89 -4.80 -8.03
N ARG A 145 0.76 -4.75 -9.35
CA ARG A 145 1.36 -3.70 -10.17
C ARG A 145 0.32 -3.01 -11.03
N PHE A 146 0.45 -1.69 -11.13
CA PHE A 146 -0.41 -0.81 -11.91
C PHE A 146 0.45 -0.02 -12.88
N SER A 147 0.09 0.00 -14.15
CA SER A 147 0.79 0.76 -15.19
C SER A 147 -0.09 1.91 -15.68
N ALA A 148 0.54 3.05 -16.01
CA ALA A 148 -0.16 4.15 -16.64
C ALA A 148 -0.77 3.70 -17.99
N GLY A 149 -1.96 4.17 -18.32
CA GLY A 149 -2.64 3.86 -19.57
C GLY A 149 -3.24 2.45 -19.69
N ALA A 150 -3.03 1.55 -18.73
CA ALA A 150 -3.76 0.29 -18.70
C ALA A 150 -5.20 0.54 -18.26
N ALA A 151 -6.16 0.30 -19.14
CA ALA A 151 -7.57 0.24 -18.77
C ALA A 151 -7.75 -0.78 -17.65
N ASN A 152 -8.71 -0.53 -16.74
CA ASN A 152 -9.12 -1.50 -15.74
C ASN A 152 -9.38 -2.84 -16.43
N GLU A 153 -8.46 -3.77 -16.37
CA GLU A 153 -8.79 -5.17 -16.64
C GLU A 153 -9.61 -5.67 -15.46
N SER A 154 -10.88 -5.30 -15.48
CA SER A 154 -11.89 -5.94 -14.66
C SER A 154 -12.04 -7.37 -15.15
N ARG A 155 -11.44 -8.29 -14.44
CA ARG A 155 -11.82 -9.70 -14.48
C ARG A 155 -12.10 -10.17 -13.08
#